data_a1389d57331d79371e998a66c21d88f7
#
_entry.id   a1389d57331d79371e998a66c21d88f7
#
_cell.length_a   1.000
_cell.length_b   1.000
_cell.length_c   1.000
_cell.angle_alpha   90.00
_cell.angle_beta   90.00
_cell.angle_gamma   90.00
#
_symmetry.space_group_name_H-M   'P 1'
#
loop_
_entity.id
_entity.type
_entity.pdbx_description
1 polymer ?
#
loop_
_entity_poly.entity_id
_entity_poly.type
_entity_poly.pdbx_seq_one_letter_code
_entity_poly.pdbx_strand_id
1 'polypeptide(L)'
;FLFAQQPKLEMLTSGTATSIRGLSVVSDQVIWVSGSKGTIGRSLDGGQSWKWSVVNGFEKNDFRDIEAFDANTAIIMSVDAPAFILKTTNGGDSWKIVYENKTKGMFLDAMEFWNDKAGIVIGDPVDGKFFVARTFDGGMSWQEIPLKNRPEADSGEACFASSGTNIAVLDRDEAVFVSGGLRSRLFTRNPPVNLPLIQGTESTGANSIAVWNNRKMQGGRKMIVVGGDFTQAAATQKNCFYSNDRGKTWNAPVTPPHGYRSCVAYFTMDKAVSCGLNGIDITTDGGQNWTWISQEGFHVCRKAKNGNLIFFAGNNGKIGKIAWN
;
A
#
# COMPACT_ATOMS: atom_id res chain seq x y z
N PHE A 1 24.78 -26.50 -9.12
CA PHE A 1 23.94 -25.47 -8.48
C PHE A 1 23.25 -24.72 -9.60
N LEU A 2 21.93 -24.95 -9.80
CA LEU A 2 21.09 -24.06 -10.62
C LEU A 2 20.96 -22.73 -9.83
N PHE A 3 21.62 -21.67 -10.27
CA PHE A 3 21.31 -20.32 -9.80
C PHE A 3 19.87 -20.02 -10.24
N ALA A 4 18.96 -19.86 -9.27
CA ALA A 4 17.63 -19.40 -9.58
C ALA A 4 17.77 -18.04 -10.30
N GLN A 5 17.27 -17.96 -11.53
CA GLN A 5 17.34 -16.74 -12.32
C GLN A 5 16.63 -15.61 -11.58
N GLN A 6 17.31 -14.49 -11.40
CA GLN A 6 16.67 -13.32 -10.78
C GLN A 6 15.48 -12.87 -11.61
N PRO A 7 14.36 -12.47 -10.98
CA PRO A 7 13.20 -11.98 -11.69
C PRO A 7 13.58 -10.72 -12.49
N LYS A 8 13.12 -10.65 -13.75
CA LYS A 8 13.38 -9.53 -14.64
C LYS A 8 12.14 -8.66 -14.74
N LEU A 9 12.33 -7.34 -14.61
CA LEU A 9 11.27 -6.35 -14.83
C LEU A 9 10.90 -6.29 -16.32
N GLU A 10 9.62 -6.45 -16.61
CA GLU A 10 8.99 -6.17 -17.90
C GLU A 10 8.21 -4.87 -17.78
N MET A 11 8.56 -3.87 -18.60
CA MET A 11 7.83 -2.60 -18.66
C MET A 11 6.60 -2.76 -19.56
N LEU A 12 5.46 -2.27 -19.10
CA LEU A 12 4.18 -2.30 -19.81
C LEU A 12 3.84 -0.89 -20.32
N THR A 13 3.13 -0.82 -21.47
CA THR A 13 2.63 0.45 -22.01
C THR A 13 1.36 0.85 -21.25
N SER A 14 1.34 2.04 -20.66
CA SER A 14 0.20 2.50 -19.85
C SER A 14 -0.78 3.42 -20.59
N GLY A 15 -0.31 4.28 -21.48
CA GLY A 15 -1.16 5.23 -22.24
C GLY A 15 -1.63 6.45 -21.44
N THR A 16 -1.07 6.71 -20.26
CA THR A 16 -1.35 7.91 -19.43
C THR A 16 -0.07 8.50 -18.87
N ALA A 17 -0.11 9.79 -18.54
CA ALA A 17 0.98 10.49 -17.84
C ALA A 17 0.65 10.76 -16.35
N THR A 18 -0.39 10.15 -15.81
CA THR A 18 -0.80 10.38 -14.42
C THR A 18 0.18 9.77 -13.41
N SER A 19 0.23 10.31 -12.20
CA SER A 19 0.92 9.68 -11.08
C SER A 19 0.01 8.61 -10.49
N ILE A 20 0.41 7.33 -10.61
CA ILE A 20 -0.36 6.18 -10.11
C ILE A 20 0.18 5.78 -8.74
N ARG A 21 -0.70 5.75 -7.73
CA ARG A 21 -0.37 5.32 -6.37
C ARG A 21 -1.24 4.16 -5.88
N GLY A 22 -2.49 4.08 -6.34
CA GLY A 22 -3.34 2.93 -6.06
C GLY A 22 -3.14 1.83 -7.10
N LEU A 23 -3.01 0.59 -6.62
CA LEU A 23 -2.86 -0.62 -7.45
C LEU A 23 -3.55 -1.79 -6.77
N SER A 24 -4.50 -2.42 -7.44
CA SER A 24 -5.13 -3.67 -7.01
C SER A 24 -5.05 -4.71 -8.10
N VAL A 25 -4.46 -5.85 -7.80
CA VAL A 25 -4.19 -6.94 -8.75
C VAL A 25 -5.06 -8.14 -8.37
N VAL A 26 -6.21 -8.26 -9.04
CA VAL A 26 -7.17 -9.35 -8.77
C VAL A 26 -6.62 -10.70 -9.22
N SER A 27 -6.00 -10.70 -10.40
CA SER A 27 -5.34 -11.88 -10.98
C SER A 27 -4.21 -11.45 -11.91
N ASP A 28 -3.47 -12.40 -12.47
CA ASP A 28 -2.44 -12.12 -13.48
C ASP A 28 -3.00 -11.41 -14.74
N GLN A 29 -4.33 -11.41 -14.92
CA GLN A 29 -5.02 -10.78 -16.06
C GLN A 29 -5.76 -9.48 -15.68
N VAL A 30 -6.37 -9.43 -14.49
CA VAL A 30 -7.25 -8.32 -14.08
C VAL A 30 -6.51 -7.40 -13.11
N ILE A 31 -6.19 -6.20 -13.58
CA ILE A 31 -5.46 -5.17 -12.85
C ILE A 31 -6.24 -3.86 -12.86
N TRP A 32 -6.32 -3.22 -11.71
CA TRP A 32 -6.86 -1.89 -11.54
C TRP A 32 -5.81 -0.95 -10.97
N VAL A 33 -5.83 0.29 -11.43
CA VAL A 33 -4.98 1.37 -10.92
C VAL A 33 -5.78 2.64 -10.71
N SER A 34 -5.34 3.46 -9.76
CA SER A 34 -5.87 4.79 -9.49
C SER A 34 -4.76 5.81 -9.31
N GLY A 35 -5.03 7.06 -9.61
CA GLY A 35 -4.01 8.09 -9.56
C GLY A 35 -4.56 9.50 -9.51
N SER A 36 -3.68 10.45 -9.79
CA SER A 36 -3.98 11.87 -9.77
C SER A 36 -4.97 12.28 -10.87
N LYS A 37 -5.61 13.44 -10.67
CA LYS A 37 -6.57 14.05 -11.62
C LYS A 37 -7.76 13.13 -11.92
N GLY A 38 -8.27 12.44 -10.90
CA GLY A 38 -9.43 11.57 -11.03
C GLY A 38 -9.20 10.33 -11.90
N THR A 39 -7.95 9.99 -12.25
CA THR A 39 -7.63 8.95 -13.23
C THR A 39 -7.77 7.55 -12.64
N ILE A 40 -8.45 6.68 -13.40
CA ILE A 40 -8.58 5.25 -13.14
C ILE A 40 -8.16 4.48 -14.40
N GLY A 41 -7.47 3.38 -14.22
CA GLY A 41 -7.14 2.44 -15.29
C GLY A 41 -7.56 1.02 -14.94
N ARG A 42 -8.04 0.27 -15.93
CA ARG A 42 -8.34 -1.17 -15.82
C ARG A 42 -7.75 -1.93 -16.99
N SER A 43 -7.06 -3.01 -16.72
CA SER A 43 -6.62 -4.00 -17.69
C SER A 43 -7.30 -5.35 -17.43
N LEU A 44 -7.62 -6.09 -18.50
CA LEU A 44 -8.21 -7.43 -18.46
C LEU A 44 -7.32 -8.48 -19.15
N ASP A 45 -6.13 -8.10 -19.58
CA ASP A 45 -5.20 -8.89 -20.38
C ASP A 45 -3.76 -8.88 -19.85
N GLY A 46 -3.60 -8.75 -18.53
CA GLY A 46 -2.29 -8.77 -17.89
C GLY A 46 -1.46 -7.51 -18.13
N GLY A 47 -2.15 -6.36 -18.36
CA GLY A 47 -1.52 -5.07 -18.55
C GLY A 47 -1.07 -4.78 -19.99
N GLN A 48 -1.47 -5.61 -20.97
CA GLN A 48 -1.15 -5.38 -22.40
C GLN A 48 -1.97 -4.23 -22.97
N SER A 49 -3.24 -4.13 -22.58
CA SER A 49 -4.10 -2.99 -22.91
C SER A 49 -4.82 -2.46 -21.66
N TRP A 50 -5.22 -1.16 -21.74
CA TRP A 50 -5.83 -0.45 -20.63
C TRP A 50 -7.05 0.33 -21.06
N LYS A 51 -8.13 0.23 -20.31
CA LYS A 51 -9.25 1.16 -20.36
C LYS A 51 -8.98 2.26 -19.33
N TRP A 52 -8.64 3.46 -19.82
CA TRP A 52 -8.44 4.64 -18.99
C TRP A 52 -9.71 5.47 -18.93
N SER A 53 -10.00 6.02 -17.76
CA SER A 53 -11.11 6.97 -17.55
C SER A 53 -10.74 7.99 -16.48
N VAL A 54 -11.45 9.11 -16.48
CA VAL A 54 -11.45 10.11 -15.42
C VAL A 54 -12.80 10.03 -14.74
N VAL A 55 -12.84 9.93 -13.42
CA VAL A 55 -14.11 9.86 -12.69
C VAL A 55 -14.80 11.20 -12.75
N ASN A 56 -15.99 11.22 -13.37
CA ASN A 56 -16.77 12.45 -13.60
C ASN A 56 -17.09 13.17 -12.27
N GLY A 57 -16.79 14.48 -12.22
CA GLY A 57 -16.93 15.31 -11.02
C GLY A 57 -15.76 15.20 -10.02
N PHE A 58 -14.73 14.38 -10.32
CA PHE A 58 -13.55 14.16 -9.47
C PHE A 58 -12.23 14.43 -10.21
N GLU A 59 -12.23 15.24 -11.26
CA GLU A 59 -11.08 15.54 -12.13
C GLU A 59 -9.92 16.22 -11.38
N LYS A 60 -10.17 16.76 -10.19
CA LYS A 60 -9.18 17.40 -9.34
C LYS A 60 -8.70 16.51 -8.19
N ASN A 61 -9.37 15.38 -7.96
CA ASN A 61 -9.04 14.50 -6.84
C ASN A 61 -7.83 13.61 -7.17
N ASP A 62 -7.06 13.30 -6.13
CA ASP A 62 -5.97 12.35 -6.17
C ASP A 62 -6.44 11.04 -5.51
N PHE A 63 -6.66 10.01 -6.30
CA PHE A 63 -7.05 8.68 -5.82
C PHE A 63 -5.81 7.86 -5.54
N ARG A 64 -5.42 7.80 -4.28
CA ARG A 64 -4.15 7.15 -3.87
C ARG A 64 -4.27 5.72 -3.46
N ASP A 65 -5.48 5.20 -3.34
CA ASP A 65 -5.69 3.78 -3.10
C ASP A 65 -6.90 3.24 -3.84
N ILE A 66 -6.85 1.94 -4.15
CA ILE A 66 -7.88 1.20 -4.86
C ILE A 66 -7.92 -0.25 -4.40
N GLU A 67 -9.12 -0.75 -4.11
CA GLU A 67 -9.35 -2.17 -3.87
C GLU A 67 -10.33 -2.72 -4.91
N ALA A 68 -9.90 -3.71 -5.67
CA ALA A 68 -10.73 -4.39 -6.66
C ALA A 68 -11.00 -5.84 -6.25
N PHE A 69 -12.25 -6.26 -6.43
CA PHE A 69 -12.72 -7.61 -6.09
C PHE A 69 -12.79 -8.51 -7.31
N ASP A 70 -13.09 -7.91 -8.47
CA ASP A 70 -13.18 -8.59 -9.77
C ASP A 70 -12.96 -7.59 -10.93
N ALA A 71 -13.31 -8.01 -12.16
CA ALA A 71 -13.21 -7.15 -13.35
C ALA A 71 -14.20 -5.97 -13.36
N ASN A 72 -15.25 -6.00 -12.55
CA ASN A 72 -16.35 -5.01 -12.58
C ASN A 72 -16.47 -4.21 -11.29
N THR A 73 -16.03 -4.78 -10.16
CA THR A 73 -16.24 -4.22 -8.83
C THR A 73 -14.94 -3.72 -8.22
N ALA A 74 -14.88 -2.41 -7.95
CA ALA A 74 -13.74 -1.77 -7.29
C ALA A 74 -14.19 -0.60 -6.41
N ILE A 75 -13.35 -0.25 -5.44
CA ILE A 75 -13.50 0.89 -4.53
C ILE A 75 -12.25 1.74 -4.67
N ILE A 76 -12.40 3.06 -4.77
CA ILE A 76 -11.30 4.03 -4.80
C ILE A 76 -11.45 5.03 -3.66
N MET A 77 -10.35 5.59 -3.24
CA MET A 77 -10.28 6.52 -2.12
C MET A 77 -9.49 7.76 -2.52
N SER A 78 -10.11 8.95 -2.36
CA SER A 78 -9.39 10.23 -2.47
C SER A 78 -8.80 10.64 -1.11
N VAL A 79 -7.77 11.47 -1.15
CA VAL A 79 -7.01 11.82 0.06
C VAL A 79 -7.56 13.06 0.79
N ASP A 80 -7.55 14.23 0.17
CA ASP A 80 -7.82 15.52 0.81
C ASP A 80 -9.31 15.77 1.13
N ALA A 81 -9.58 16.66 2.08
CA ALA A 81 -10.94 17.09 2.43
C ALA A 81 -11.56 18.01 1.34
N PRO A 82 -12.79 17.73 0.87
CA PRO A 82 -13.60 16.60 1.26
C PRO A 82 -13.03 15.27 0.75
N ALA A 83 -12.78 14.35 1.68
CA ALA A 83 -12.29 13.01 1.36
C ALA A 83 -13.46 12.10 0.96
N PHE A 84 -13.27 11.33 -0.12
CA PHE A 84 -14.29 10.48 -0.67
C PHE A 84 -13.86 9.02 -0.78
N ILE A 85 -14.80 8.11 -0.58
CA ILE A 85 -14.68 6.74 -1.04
C ILE A 85 -15.80 6.52 -2.07
N LEU A 86 -15.43 6.01 -3.24
CA LEU A 86 -16.35 5.72 -4.32
C LEU A 86 -16.30 4.24 -4.68
N LYS A 87 -17.44 3.69 -5.11
CA LYS A 87 -17.55 2.31 -5.56
C LYS A 87 -18.13 2.22 -6.94
N THR A 88 -17.57 1.32 -7.76
CA THR A 88 -18.12 0.87 -9.04
C THR A 88 -18.52 -0.59 -8.97
N THR A 89 -19.52 -1.00 -9.76
CA THR A 89 -19.94 -2.39 -10.00
C THR A 89 -20.10 -2.71 -11.48
N ASN A 90 -19.67 -1.79 -12.35
CA ASN A 90 -19.81 -1.90 -13.81
C ASN A 90 -18.49 -1.63 -14.56
N GLY A 91 -17.37 -1.99 -13.94
CA GLY A 91 -16.07 -1.88 -14.60
C GLY A 91 -15.52 -0.47 -14.73
N GLY A 92 -15.96 0.44 -13.85
CA GLY A 92 -15.52 1.83 -13.83
C GLY A 92 -16.27 2.75 -14.78
N ASP A 93 -17.39 2.28 -15.38
CA ASP A 93 -18.24 3.12 -16.26
C ASP A 93 -18.99 4.18 -15.45
N SER A 94 -19.33 3.88 -14.21
CA SER A 94 -19.87 4.84 -13.24
C SER A 94 -19.41 4.54 -11.84
N TRP A 95 -19.35 5.60 -11.00
CA TRP A 95 -18.91 5.54 -9.61
C TRP A 95 -19.96 6.16 -8.70
N LYS A 96 -20.26 5.51 -7.59
CA LYS A 96 -21.18 5.99 -6.55
C LYS A 96 -20.35 6.42 -5.33
N ILE A 97 -20.61 7.61 -4.80
CA ILE A 97 -20.08 8.04 -3.50
C ILE A 97 -20.70 7.14 -2.43
N VAL A 98 -19.86 6.44 -1.67
CA VAL A 98 -20.26 5.55 -0.56
C VAL A 98 -19.79 6.09 0.80
N TYR A 99 -18.91 7.08 0.78
CA TYR A 99 -18.48 7.82 1.96
C TYR A 99 -17.97 9.21 1.55
N GLU A 100 -18.28 10.21 2.38
CA GLU A 100 -17.77 11.58 2.26
C GLU A 100 -17.44 12.11 3.65
N ASN A 101 -16.27 12.74 3.81
CA ASN A 101 -15.88 13.41 5.04
C ASN A 101 -15.32 14.81 4.75
N LYS A 102 -15.99 15.84 5.29
CA LYS A 102 -15.67 17.26 5.10
C LYS A 102 -14.89 17.86 6.26
N THR A 103 -14.51 17.04 7.24
CA THR A 103 -13.76 17.52 8.41
C THR A 103 -12.47 18.17 7.95
N LYS A 104 -12.22 19.39 8.43
CA LYS A 104 -10.97 20.12 8.11
C LYS A 104 -9.75 19.32 8.57
N GLY A 105 -8.79 19.11 7.67
CA GLY A 105 -7.60 18.32 7.93
C GLY A 105 -7.79 16.81 7.72
N MET A 106 -8.98 16.36 7.27
CA MET A 106 -9.17 14.97 6.88
C MET A 106 -8.26 14.63 5.71
N PHE A 107 -7.50 13.55 5.88
CA PHE A 107 -6.66 12.96 4.85
C PHE A 107 -6.71 11.44 5.00
N LEU A 108 -7.19 10.74 3.97
CA LEU A 108 -7.25 9.27 3.96
C LEU A 108 -5.96 8.71 3.37
N ASP A 109 -5.37 7.71 4.00
CA ASP A 109 -4.05 7.20 3.63
C ASP A 109 -4.06 5.85 2.95
N ALA A 110 -4.83 4.90 3.48
CA ALA A 110 -4.88 3.56 2.95
C ALA A 110 -6.17 2.83 3.31
N MET A 111 -6.51 1.85 2.49
CA MET A 111 -7.67 0.99 2.63
C MET A 111 -7.25 -0.46 2.40
N GLU A 112 -7.75 -1.39 3.21
CA GLU A 112 -7.48 -2.82 3.05
C GLU A 112 -8.71 -3.65 3.42
N PHE A 113 -8.88 -4.82 2.78
CA PHE A 113 -10.03 -5.68 2.98
C PHE A 113 -9.64 -7.08 3.45
N TRP A 114 -10.35 -7.62 4.45
CA TRP A 114 -10.22 -9.02 4.89
C TRP A 114 -10.84 -10.00 3.91
N ASN A 115 -11.90 -9.54 3.24
CA ASN A 115 -12.71 -10.29 2.27
C ASN A 115 -13.58 -9.31 1.48
N ASP A 116 -14.46 -9.83 0.61
CA ASP A 116 -15.37 -9.05 -0.23
C ASP A 116 -16.41 -8.19 0.52
N LYS A 117 -16.54 -8.36 1.87
CA LYS A 117 -17.52 -7.65 2.71
C LYS A 117 -16.89 -6.73 3.73
N ALA A 118 -15.83 -7.19 4.40
CA ALA A 118 -15.25 -6.48 5.53
C ALA A 118 -13.96 -5.78 5.14
N GLY A 119 -13.89 -4.47 5.38
CA GLY A 119 -12.73 -3.62 5.10
C GLY A 119 -12.51 -2.55 6.16
N ILE A 120 -11.37 -1.90 6.09
CA ILE A 120 -10.92 -0.82 6.96
C ILE A 120 -10.23 0.26 6.14
N VAL A 121 -10.44 1.52 6.52
CA VAL A 121 -9.70 2.67 6.01
C VAL A 121 -9.07 3.40 7.18
N ILE A 122 -7.85 3.88 6.98
CA ILE A 122 -7.13 4.73 7.92
C ILE A 122 -6.81 6.07 7.27
N GLY A 123 -6.58 7.06 8.11
CA GLY A 123 -6.17 8.41 7.69
C GLY A 123 -5.35 9.10 8.76
N ASP A 124 -4.82 10.25 8.39
CA ASP A 124 -4.03 11.13 9.24
C ASP A 124 -4.76 11.53 10.53
N PRO A 125 -4.02 11.95 11.55
CA PRO A 125 -4.61 12.39 12.81
C PRO A 125 -5.51 13.60 12.65
N VAL A 126 -6.75 13.48 13.13
CA VAL A 126 -7.68 14.58 13.37
C VAL A 126 -7.96 14.63 14.87
N ASP A 127 -7.81 15.81 15.47
CA ASP A 127 -7.93 15.99 16.92
C ASP A 127 -7.00 15.07 17.72
N GLY A 128 -5.75 14.87 17.22
CA GLY A 128 -4.71 14.08 17.89
C GLY A 128 -4.91 12.56 17.80
N LYS A 129 -5.83 12.08 16.94
CA LYS A 129 -6.09 10.63 16.78
C LYS A 129 -6.20 10.25 15.32
N PHE A 130 -5.57 9.14 14.95
CA PHE A 130 -5.66 8.58 13.60
C PHE A 130 -7.10 8.31 13.21
N PHE A 131 -7.48 8.74 12.01
CA PHE A 131 -8.79 8.42 11.49
C PHE A 131 -8.92 6.92 11.19
N VAL A 132 -10.04 6.33 11.56
CA VAL A 132 -10.35 4.93 11.23
C VAL A 132 -11.85 4.81 10.95
N ALA A 133 -12.20 4.14 9.83
CA ALA A 133 -13.56 3.70 9.56
C ALA A 133 -13.57 2.27 9.04
N ARG A 134 -14.70 1.57 9.16
CA ARG A 134 -14.87 0.17 8.75
C ARG A 134 -16.12 0.00 7.90
N THR A 135 -16.07 -0.97 7.01
CA THR A 135 -17.23 -1.48 6.27
C THR A 135 -17.44 -2.94 6.56
N PHE A 136 -18.71 -3.40 6.47
CA PHE A 136 -19.13 -4.79 6.63
C PHE A 136 -20.05 -5.25 5.50
N ASP A 137 -20.28 -4.41 4.51
CA ASP A 137 -21.18 -4.59 3.38
C ASP A 137 -20.49 -4.45 2.01
N GLY A 138 -19.18 -4.73 1.99
CA GLY A 138 -18.37 -4.63 0.77
C GLY A 138 -18.10 -3.19 0.35
N GLY A 139 -18.06 -2.26 1.29
CA GLY A 139 -17.80 -0.86 1.04
C GLY A 139 -19.00 -0.09 0.48
N MET A 140 -20.23 -0.58 0.68
CA MET A 140 -21.44 0.17 0.34
C MET A 140 -21.75 1.27 1.36
N SER A 141 -21.31 1.06 2.60
CA SER A 141 -21.32 2.06 3.68
C SER A 141 -20.08 1.93 4.57
N TRP A 142 -19.72 3.02 5.24
CA TRP A 142 -18.54 3.09 6.12
C TRP A 142 -18.94 3.67 7.47
N GLN A 143 -18.51 3.00 8.53
CA GLN A 143 -18.77 3.39 9.91
C GLN A 143 -17.49 3.89 10.56
N GLU A 144 -17.47 5.15 10.93
CA GLU A 144 -16.33 5.74 11.65
C GLU A 144 -16.19 5.13 13.05
N ILE A 145 -14.97 4.78 13.42
CA ILE A 145 -14.68 4.45 14.81
C ILE A 145 -14.81 5.74 15.65
N PRO A 146 -15.60 5.71 16.74
CA PRO A 146 -15.76 6.89 17.61
C PRO A 146 -14.41 7.44 18.08
N LEU A 147 -14.24 8.76 18.11
CA LEU A 147 -12.97 9.43 18.40
C LEU A 147 -12.28 8.90 19.66
N LYS A 148 -13.03 8.65 20.75
CA LYS A 148 -12.51 8.09 22.00
C LYS A 148 -11.80 6.73 21.85
N ASN A 149 -12.16 5.97 20.81
CA ASN A 149 -11.65 4.61 20.54
C ASN A 149 -10.59 4.58 19.42
N ARG A 150 -10.30 5.71 18.80
CA ARG A 150 -9.26 5.80 17.75
C ARG A 150 -7.86 5.79 18.37
N PRO A 151 -6.85 5.25 17.66
CA PRO A 151 -5.46 5.29 18.11
C PRO A 151 -4.97 6.73 18.29
N GLU A 152 -4.25 7.00 19.37
CA GLU A 152 -3.66 8.31 19.62
C GLU A 152 -2.38 8.50 18.78
N ALA A 153 -2.26 9.68 18.18
CA ALA A 153 -1.06 10.11 17.49
C ALA A 153 -0.21 11.00 18.39
N ASP A 154 1.10 10.87 18.29
CA ASP A 154 2.02 11.84 18.86
C ASP A 154 2.11 13.10 17.97
N SER A 155 2.60 14.19 18.52
CA SER A 155 2.78 15.44 17.75
C SER A 155 3.70 15.21 16.55
N GLY A 156 3.25 15.61 15.33
CA GLY A 156 3.99 15.46 14.09
C GLY A 156 4.09 14.03 13.56
N GLU A 157 3.29 13.12 14.10
CA GLU A 157 3.12 11.76 13.56
C GLU A 157 2.00 11.75 12.52
N ALA A 158 2.20 11.06 11.41
CA ALA A 158 1.27 10.93 10.31
C ALA A 158 1.34 9.56 9.64
N CYS A 159 0.37 9.24 8.82
CA CYS A 159 0.48 8.15 7.85
C CYS A 159 1.02 8.69 6.51
N PHE A 160 1.41 7.79 5.61
CA PHE A 160 1.91 8.21 4.30
C PHE A 160 1.13 7.51 3.17
N ALA A 161 0.25 8.26 2.50
CA ALA A 161 -0.53 7.79 1.35
C ALA A 161 0.35 7.64 0.08
N SER A 162 1.50 6.98 0.22
CA SER A 162 2.45 6.82 -0.88
C SER A 162 2.11 5.66 -1.81
N SER A 163 1.43 4.63 -1.29
CA SER A 163 1.15 3.39 -2.02
C SER A 163 -0.10 2.62 -1.54
N GLY A 164 -0.86 3.15 -0.57
CA GLY A 164 -1.97 2.41 0.07
C GLY A 164 -1.53 1.15 0.82
N THR A 165 -0.26 1.06 1.24
CA THR A 165 0.30 -0.16 1.88
C THR A 165 0.85 0.07 3.28
N ASN A 166 0.51 1.18 3.90
CA ASN A 166 0.83 1.45 5.31
C ASN A 166 -0.12 0.74 6.29
N ILE A 167 -1.12 0.00 5.77
CA ILE A 167 -2.00 -0.90 6.52
C ILE A 167 -1.92 -2.33 5.97
N ALA A 168 -2.10 -3.32 6.83
CA ALA A 168 -2.28 -4.71 6.44
C ALA A 168 -3.31 -5.38 7.35
N VAL A 169 -4.13 -6.26 6.77
CA VAL A 169 -5.11 -7.06 7.54
C VAL A 169 -4.50 -8.37 7.98
N LEU A 170 -4.85 -8.78 9.18
CA LEU A 170 -4.50 -10.06 9.77
C LEU A 170 -5.71 -10.97 9.81
N ASP A 171 -5.55 -12.14 10.46
CA ASP A 171 -6.66 -13.07 10.63
C ASP A 171 -7.83 -12.47 11.42
N ARG A 172 -9.04 -12.96 11.14
CA ARG A 172 -10.31 -12.59 11.76
C ARG A 172 -10.73 -11.16 11.43
N ASP A 173 -10.51 -10.19 12.30
CA ASP A 173 -10.90 -8.78 12.16
C ASP A 173 -9.83 -7.82 12.66
N GLU A 174 -8.59 -8.31 12.76
CA GLU A 174 -7.43 -7.54 13.18
C GLU A 174 -6.74 -6.90 11.96
N ALA A 175 -6.35 -5.64 12.11
CA ALA A 175 -5.50 -4.93 11.18
C ALA A 175 -4.31 -4.33 11.94
N VAL A 176 -3.22 -4.10 11.22
CA VAL A 176 -2.05 -3.38 11.68
C VAL A 176 -1.73 -2.26 10.71
N PHE A 177 -1.28 -1.12 11.21
CA PHE A 177 -0.81 -0.02 10.35
C PHE A 177 0.44 0.62 10.93
N VAL A 178 1.16 1.35 10.09
CA VAL A 178 2.41 2.03 10.45
C VAL A 178 2.28 3.52 10.19
N SER A 179 2.95 4.29 11.05
CA SER A 179 3.08 5.75 10.95
C SER A 179 4.51 6.17 10.66
N GLY A 180 4.68 7.44 10.32
CA GLY A 180 5.95 8.11 10.14
C GLY A 180 5.87 9.57 10.60
N GLY A 181 6.79 10.41 10.16
CA GLY A 181 6.93 11.79 10.59
C GLY A 181 7.94 11.91 11.73
N LEU A 182 7.63 12.76 12.70
CA LEU A 182 8.49 12.95 13.88
C LEU A 182 8.60 11.67 14.70
N ARG A 183 7.64 10.76 14.58
CA ARG A 183 7.64 9.44 15.19
C ARG A 183 7.13 8.38 14.25
N SER A 184 7.66 7.17 14.34
CA SER A 184 7.26 6.02 13.53
C SER A 184 6.92 4.85 14.44
N ARG A 185 5.68 4.36 14.35
CA ARG A 185 5.13 3.31 15.21
C ARG A 185 4.36 2.26 14.42
N LEU A 186 4.29 1.05 14.96
CA LEU A 186 3.37 0.00 14.57
C LEU A 186 2.15 0.05 15.49
N PHE A 187 0.98 0.15 14.91
CA PHE A 187 -0.31 0.09 15.60
C PHE A 187 -0.96 -1.28 15.40
N THR A 188 -1.38 -1.86 16.49
CA THR A 188 -2.09 -3.15 16.58
C THR A 188 -3.23 -2.99 17.57
N ARG A 189 -3.92 -4.07 17.96
CA ARG A 189 -4.85 -4.04 19.11
C ARG A 189 -4.15 -3.82 20.46
N ASN A 190 -2.85 -4.07 20.55
CA ASN A 190 -2.02 -3.81 21.72
C ASN A 190 -1.51 -2.36 21.68
N PRO A 191 -0.90 -1.88 22.78
CA PRO A 191 -0.23 -0.58 22.76
C PRO A 191 0.76 -0.44 21.60
N PRO A 192 0.88 0.75 20.98
CA PRO A 192 1.76 0.97 19.84
C PRO A 192 3.22 0.65 20.15
N VAL A 193 3.92 0.07 19.17
CA VAL A 193 5.35 -0.28 19.27
C VAL A 193 6.17 0.70 18.42
N ASN A 194 7.21 1.31 19.01
CA ASN A 194 8.13 2.18 18.27
C ASN A 194 8.87 1.36 17.21
N LEU A 195 8.87 1.87 15.98
CA LEU A 195 9.65 1.30 14.90
C LEU A 195 11.04 1.92 14.86
N PRO A 196 12.08 1.12 14.58
CA PRO A 196 13.47 1.61 14.57
C PRO A 196 13.87 2.27 13.25
N LEU A 197 12.89 2.54 12.33
CA LEU A 197 13.16 3.29 11.10
C LEU A 197 13.69 4.69 11.41
N ILE A 198 14.32 5.31 10.40
CA ILE A 198 14.66 6.72 10.49
C ILE A 198 13.39 7.54 10.68
N GLN A 199 13.41 8.49 11.61
CA GLN A 199 12.28 9.33 12.00
C GLN A 199 12.81 10.64 12.59
N GLY A 200 11.93 11.63 12.81
CA GLY A 200 12.30 12.91 13.41
C GLY A 200 12.12 14.11 12.49
N THR A 201 11.68 13.89 11.24
CA THR A 201 11.24 14.94 10.31
C THR A 201 9.95 14.52 9.62
N GLU A 202 9.19 15.45 9.07
CA GLU A 202 7.92 15.19 8.37
C GLU A 202 8.07 14.26 7.15
N SER A 203 9.29 14.10 6.62
CA SER A 203 9.58 13.27 5.44
C SER A 203 10.07 11.86 5.77
N THR A 204 10.25 11.54 7.05
CA THR A 204 10.89 10.28 7.49
C THR A 204 9.90 9.31 8.14
N GLY A 205 10.21 8.02 8.13
CA GLY A 205 9.45 6.99 8.84
C GLY A 205 8.99 5.83 7.97
N ALA A 206 8.06 5.04 8.51
CA ALA A 206 7.50 3.90 7.79
C ALA A 206 6.47 4.35 6.77
N ASN A 207 6.57 3.80 5.56
CA ASN A 207 5.65 4.06 4.45
C ASN A 207 4.81 2.84 4.08
N SER A 208 5.30 1.65 4.40
CA SER A 208 4.63 0.41 4.01
C SER A 208 4.95 -0.71 5.00
N ILE A 209 3.95 -1.56 5.22
CA ILE A 209 4.09 -2.81 5.98
C ILE A 209 3.58 -3.98 5.15
N ALA A 210 4.39 -5.03 5.03
CA ALA A 210 3.94 -6.32 4.52
C ALA A 210 3.86 -7.32 5.67
N VAL A 211 2.78 -8.09 5.67
CA VAL A 211 2.55 -9.16 6.64
C VAL A 211 2.37 -10.48 5.89
N TRP A 212 3.16 -11.49 6.27
CA TRP A 212 2.93 -12.83 5.76
C TRP A 212 1.77 -13.46 6.52
N ASN A 213 0.62 -13.50 5.86
CA ASN A 213 -0.62 -14.01 6.43
C ASN A 213 -0.96 -15.38 5.81
N ASN A 214 -0.34 -16.44 6.32
CA ASN A 214 -0.73 -17.80 5.98
C ASN A 214 -1.51 -18.39 7.17
N ARG A 215 -2.83 -18.47 7.03
CA ARG A 215 -3.78 -18.99 8.06
C ARG A 215 -3.39 -20.34 8.65
N LYS A 216 -2.69 -21.20 7.87
CA LYS A 216 -2.23 -22.53 8.32
C LYS A 216 -0.98 -22.48 9.21
N MET A 217 -0.23 -21.37 9.22
CA MET A 217 1.08 -21.24 9.87
C MET A 217 1.18 -20.05 10.83
N GLN A 218 0.18 -19.79 11.65
CA GLN A 218 0.16 -18.66 12.58
C GLN A 218 0.36 -17.30 11.87
N GLY A 219 -0.66 -16.87 11.13
CA GLY A 219 -0.66 -15.63 10.36
C GLY A 219 -0.13 -14.42 11.12
N GLY A 220 0.58 -13.55 10.41
CA GLY A 220 1.12 -12.31 10.95
C GLY A 220 2.42 -12.40 11.74
N ARG A 221 3.07 -13.56 11.86
CA ARG A 221 4.36 -13.65 12.57
C ARG A 221 5.48 -12.92 11.85
N LYS A 222 5.56 -13.07 10.52
CA LYS A 222 6.57 -12.39 9.71
C LYS A 222 6.02 -11.08 9.19
N MET A 223 6.75 -10.03 9.45
CA MET A 223 6.44 -8.67 8.99
C MET A 223 7.69 -8.02 8.43
N ILE A 224 7.54 -7.20 7.41
CA ILE A 224 8.58 -6.31 6.90
C ILE A 224 7.99 -4.90 6.89
N VAL A 225 8.73 -3.93 7.40
CA VAL A 225 8.41 -2.50 7.27
C VAL A 225 9.49 -1.82 6.47
N VAL A 226 9.09 -0.97 5.53
CA VAL A 226 9.99 -0.14 4.74
C VAL A 226 9.55 1.31 4.77
N GLY A 227 10.49 2.19 4.51
CA GLY A 227 10.28 3.62 4.45
C GLY A 227 11.59 4.34 4.15
N GLY A 228 11.95 5.27 5.01
CA GLY A 228 13.15 6.08 4.86
C GLY A 228 12.82 7.57 4.86
N ASP A 229 13.60 8.36 4.18
CA ASP A 229 13.35 9.77 3.91
C ASP A 229 13.00 9.95 2.42
N PHE A 230 11.75 10.31 2.11
CA PHE A 230 11.32 10.45 0.71
C PHE A 230 11.95 11.67 0.00
N THR A 231 12.58 12.57 0.73
CA THR A 231 13.37 13.68 0.17
C THR A 231 14.80 13.25 -0.18
N GLN A 232 15.24 12.10 0.33
CA GLN A 232 16.58 11.55 0.12
C GLN A 232 16.49 10.12 -0.44
N ALA A 233 15.99 10.01 -1.68
CA ALA A 233 15.62 8.73 -2.29
C ALA A 233 16.74 7.67 -2.28
N ALA A 234 18.00 8.06 -2.26
CA ALA A 234 19.16 7.15 -2.26
C ALA A 234 19.64 6.76 -0.85
N ALA A 235 19.12 7.37 0.23
CA ALA A 235 19.56 7.09 1.59
C ALA A 235 19.06 5.70 2.05
N THR A 236 19.99 4.85 2.50
CA THR A 236 19.72 3.48 2.93
C THR A 236 19.65 3.33 4.45
N GLN A 237 19.96 4.39 5.20
CA GLN A 237 20.03 4.34 6.65
C GLN A 237 18.65 4.10 7.27
N LYS A 238 18.51 2.99 8.01
CA LYS A 238 17.29 2.64 8.75
C LYS A 238 16.02 2.70 7.89
N ASN A 239 16.09 2.26 6.64
CA ASN A 239 14.98 2.29 5.67
C ASN A 239 14.14 1.02 5.65
N CYS A 240 14.59 -0.05 6.34
CA CYS A 240 13.91 -1.35 6.37
C CYS A 240 14.18 -2.07 7.69
N PHE A 241 13.17 -2.77 8.20
CA PHE A 241 13.29 -3.71 9.32
C PHE A 241 12.33 -4.88 9.12
N TYR A 242 12.66 -6.04 9.70
CA TYR A 242 11.82 -7.23 9.69
C TYR A 242 11.58 -7.77 11.08
N SER A 243 10.43 -8.43 11.26
CA SER A 243 10.03 -9.09 12.50
C SER A 243 9.62 -10.54 12.22
N ASN A 244 9.89 -11.44 13.18
CA ASN A 244 9.46 -12.83 13.15
C ASN A 244 8.52 -13.19 14.31
N ASP A 245 8.04 -12.20 15.06
CA ASP A 245 7.27 -12.37 16.30
C ASP A 245 6.04 -11.44 16.40
N ARG A 246 5.42 -11.11 15.26
CA ARG A 246 4.26 -10.20 15.14
C ARG A 246 4.58 -8.75 15.50
N GLY A 247 5.76 -8.27 15.15
CA GLY A 247 6.15 -6.88 15.37
C GLY A 247 6.52 -6.55 16.82
N LYS A 248 6.73 -7.55 17.69
CA LYS A 248 7.20 -7.33 19.07
C LYS A 248 8.66 -6.90 19.09
N THR A 249 9.49 -7.53 18.24
CA THR A 249 10.89 -7.17 18.04
C THR A 249 11.18 -6.94 16.54
N TRP A 250 12.13 -6.07 16.27
CA TRP A 250 12.51 -5.67 14.92
C TRP A 250 14.01 -5.80 14.71
N ASN A 251 14.40 -6.43 13.61
CA ASN A 251 15.77 -6.66 13.22
C ASN A 251 16.12 -5.84 11.99
N ALA A 252 17.29 -5.21 12.02
CA ALA A 252 17.84 -4.56 10.84
C ALA A 252 18.31 -5.62 9.83
N PRO A 253 18.13 -5.39 8.51
CA PRO A 253 18.73 -6.24 7.48
C PRO A 253 20.27 -6.12 7.53
N VAL A 254 20.95 -7.19 7.13
CA VAL A 254 22.42 -7.18 6.90
C VAL A 254 22.73 -6.34 5.66
N THR A 255 21.95 -6.54 4.58
CA THR A 255 22.01 -5.72 3.38
C THR A 255 20.64 -5.05 3.19
N PRO A 256 20.51 -3.73 3.45
CA PRO A 256 19.23 -3.04 3.32
C PRO A 256 18.83 -2.83 1.85
N PRO A 257 17.54 -2.50 1.57
CA PRO A 257 17.12 -2.02 0.26
C PRO A 257 17.88 -0.77 -0.18
N HIS A 258 17.98 -0.57 -1.48
CA HIS A 258 18.81 0.46 -2.12
C HIS A 258 18.17 1.87 -2.12
N GLY A 259 17.83 2.39 -0.95
CA GLY A 259 17.27 3.71 -0.72
C GLY A 259 15.85 3.70 -0.12
N TYR A 260 15.18 4.84 -0.16
CA TYR A 260 13.79 5.00 0.26
C TYR A 260 12.86 4.03 -0.46
N ARG A 261 11.98 3.38 0.28
CA ARG A 261 10.98 2.45 -0.25
C ARG A 261 9.58 2.85 0.19
N SER A 262 8.71 3.08 -0.81
CA SER A 262 7.31 3.46 -0.60
C SER A 262 6.39 2.25 -0.43
N CYS A 263 6.82 1.07 -0.87
CA CYS A 263 6.00 -0.14 -0.86
C CYS A 263 6.84 -1.39 -0.67
N VAL A 264 6.27 -2.36 0.07
CA VAL A 264 6.80 -3.73 0.19
C VAL A 264 5.66 -4.74 0.11
N ALA A 265 5.89 -5.87 -0.55
CA ALA A 265 4.93 -6.97 -0.67
C ALA A 265 5.62 -8.33 -0.57
N TYR A 266 5.03 -9.25 0.19
CA TYR A 266 5.45 -10.64 0.19
C TYR A 266 4.99 -11.37 -1.08
N PHE A 267 5.88 -12.18 -1.63
CA PHE A 267 5.57 -13.17 -2.68
C PHE A 267 5.36 -14.56 -2.09
N THR A 268 6.29 -14.98 -1.22
CA THR A 268 6.19 -16.17 -0.36
C THR A 268 6.62 -15.81 1.06
N MET A 269 6.67 -16.77 1.96
CA MET A 269 7.09 -16.55 3.34
C MET A 269 8.51 -15.95 3.47
N ASP A 270 9.40 -16.26 2.52
CA ASP A 270 10.79 -15.79 2.53
C ASP A 270 11.14 -14.86 1.36
N LYS A 271 10.30 -14.84 0.31
CA LYS A 271 10.48 -13.94 -0.83
C LYS A 271 9.60 -12.71 -0.67
N ALA A 272 10.21 -11.52 -0.79
CA ALA A 272 9.48 -10.24 -0.83
C ALA A 272 10.10 -9.29 -1.85
N VAL A 273 9.30 -8.33 -2.31
CA VAL A 273 9.72 -7.26 -3.22
C VAL A 273 9.44 -5.92 -2.56
N SER A 274 10.31 -4.96 -2.76
CA SER A 274 10.06 -3.57 -2.40
C SER A 274 10.37 -2.63 -3.56
N CYS A 275 9.65 -1.52 -3.64
CA CYS A 275 9.90 -0.49 -4.63
C CYS A 275 9.85 0.92 -4.00
N GLY A 276 10.49 1.84 -4.68
CA GLY A 276 10.54 3.26 -4.29
C GLY A 276 10.94 4.12 -5.48
N LEU A 277 11.29 5.38 -5.20
CA LEU A 277 11.55 6.38 -6.23
C LEU A 277 12.76 6.06 -7.15
N ASN A 278 13.69 5.24 -6.66
CA ASN A 278 14.96 4.94 -7.33
C ASN A 278 15.16 3.45 -7.62
N GLY A 279 14.11 2.63 -7.58
CA GLY A 279 14.25 1.24 -8.02
C GLY A 279 13.45 0.20 -7.27
N ILE A 280 13.80 -1.05 -7.56
CA ILE A 280 13.17 -2.26 -7.03
C ILE A 280 14.25 -3.13 -6.37
N ASP A 281 13.96 -3.61 -5.17
CA ASP A 281 14.74 -4.64 -4.48
C ASP A 281 13.92 -5.88 -4.23
N ILE A 282 14.59 -7.03 -4.16
CA ILE A 282 14.02 -8.32 -3.76
C ILE A 282 14.81 -8.91 -2.60
N THR A 283 14.14 -9.70 -1.79
CA THR A 283 14.75 -10.57 -0.76
C THR A 283 14.26 -12.00 -0.95
N THR A 284 15.11 -12.98 -0.61
CA THR A 284 14.80 -14.42 -0.65
C THR A 284 14.95 -15.08 0.73
N ASP A 285 15.21 -14.30 1.76
CA ASP A 285 15.49 -14.75 3.13
C ASP A 285 14.65 -14.02 4.20
N GLY A 286 13.48 -13.52 3.79
CA GLY A 286 12.52 -12.88 4.70
C GLY A 286 12.90 -11.47 5.15
N GLY A 287 13.71 -10.77 4.35
CA GLY A 287 14.09 -9.37 4.59
C GLY A 287 15.46 -9.17 5.22
N GLN A 288 16.27 -10.23 5.36
CA GLN A 288 17.61 -10.13 5.95
C GLN A 288 18.62 -9.53 4.95
N ASN A 289 18.53 -9.93 3.68
CA ASN A 289 19.37 -9.41 2.62
C ASN A 289 18.51 -8.99 1.42
N TRP A 290 18.79 -7.80 0.89
CA TRP A 290 18.10 -7.27 -0.27
C TRP A 290 19.04 -7.13 -1.45
N THR A 291 18.53 -7.43 -2.64
CA THR A 291 19.24 -7.32 -3.91
C THR A 291 18.52 -6.35 -4.82
N TRP A 292 19.22 -5.33 -5.28
CA TRP A 292 18.71 -4.35 -6.24
C TRP A 292 18.62 -4.95 -7.64
N ILE A 293 17.44 -5.00 -8.23
CA ILE A 293 17.19 -5.64 -9.53
C ILE A 293 16.82 -4.66 -10.64
N SER A 294 16.46 -3.42 -10.30
CA SER A 294 16.09 -2.40 -11.28
C SER A 294 16.24 -0.99 -10.70
N GLN A 295 16.67 -0.04 -11.55
CA GLN A 295 16.70 1.41 -11.25
C GLN A 295 15.35 2.08 -11.51
N GLU A 296 14.40 1.40 -12.13
CA GLU A 296 13.09 1.94 -12.44
C GLU A 296 12.27 2.18 -11.17
N GLY A 297 11.98 3.46 -10.90
CA GLY A 297 11.21 3.87 -9.73
C GLY A 297 9.71 3.66 -9.90
N PHE A 298 9.06 3.20 -8.82
CA PHE A 298 7.62 3.00 -8.71
C PHE A 298 7.13 3.45 -7.34
N HIS A 299 5.83 3.77 -7.24
CA HIS A 299 5.20 4.11 -5.95
C HIS A 299 4.70 2.88 -5.23
N VAL A 300 4.15 1.91 -5.96
CA VAL A 300 3.43 0.77 -5.40
C VAL A 300 3.78 -0.52 -6.14
N CYS A 301 3.81 -1.62 -5.41
CA CYS A 301 3.84 -2.98 -5.96
C CYS A 301 2.80 -3.86 -5.26
N ARG A 302 2.15 -4.75 -6.02
CA ARG A 302 1.18 -5.72 -5.48
C ARG A 302 1.35 -7.07 -6.18
N LYS A 303 1.32 -8.14 -5.40
CA LYS A 303 1.19 -9.50 -5.92
C LYS A 303 -0.26 -9.75 -6.33
N ALA A 304 -0.46 -10.45 -7.44
CA ALA A 304 -1.79 -10.92 -7.84
C ALA A 304 -2.43 -11.77 -6.73
N LYS A 305 -3.68 -11.44 -6.34
CA LYS A 305 -4.45 -12.19 -5.33
C LYS A 305 -4.66 -13.63 -5.78
N ASN A 306 -5.00 -13.80 -7.07
CA ASN A 306 -5.18 -15.07 -7.75
C ASN A 306 -4.18 -15.20 -8.91
N GLY A 307 -2.90 -15.41 -8.59
CA GLY A 307 -1.83 -15.49 -9.59
C GLY A 307 -0.43 -15.48 -9.00
N ASN A 308 0.55 -15.40 -9.90
CA ASN A 308 1.98 -15.48 -9.57
C ASN A 308 2.79 -14.27 -10.06
N LEU A 309 2.12 -13.25 -10.63
CA LEU A 309 2.80 -12.04 -11.06
C LEU A 309 2.76 -10.97 -9.96
N ILE A 310 3.78 -10.11 -9.98
CA ILE A 310 3.82 -8.88 -9.19
C ILE A 310 3.80 -7.73 -10.17
N PHE A 311 2.85 -6.79 -9.97
CA PHE A 311 2.75 -5.57 -10.76
C PHE A 311 3.25 -4.37 -9.97
N PHE A 312 3.72 -3.37 -10.71
CA PHE A 312 4.23 -2.09 -10.21
C PHE A 312 3.53 -0.94 -10.91
N ALA A 313 3.29 0.15 -10.18
CA ALA A 313 2.79 1.38 -10.77
C ALA A 313 3.47 2.62 -10.15
N GLY A 314 3.58 3.70 -10.92
CA GLY A 314 4.33 4.88 -10.49
C GLY A 314 4.03 6.15 -11.29
N ASN A 315 4.98 7.08 -11.25
CA ASN A 315 4.87 8.36 -11.96
C ASN A 315 4.77 8.17 -13.48
N ASN A 316 4.17 9.17 -14.15
CA ASN A 316 4.06 9.25 -15.61
C ASN A 316 3.38 8.01 -16.23
N GLY A 317 2.39 7.46 -15.53
CA GLY A 317 1.66 6.28 -15.98
C GLY A 317 2.51 5.01 -16.07
N LYS A 318 3.68 4.99 -15.45
CA LYS A 318 4.60 3.86 -15.50
C LYS A 318 3.97 2.63 -14.86
N ILE A 319 3.94 1.53 -15.59
CA ILE A 319 3.48 0.22 -15.11
C ILE A 319 4.52 -0.81 -15.54
N GLY A 320 4.81 -1.75 -14.65
CA GLY A 320 5.68 -2.88 -14.90
C GLY A 320 5.20 -4.14 -14.21
N LYS A 321 5.78 -5.27 -14.55
CA LYS A 321 5.54 -6.55 -13.87
C LYS A 321 6.80 -7.38 -13.77
N ILE A 322 6.82 -8.30 -12.81
CA ILE A 322 7.80 -9.37 -12.70
C ILE A 322 7.09 -10.72 -12.54
N ALA A 323 7.65 -11.75 -13.17
CA ALA A 323 7.39 -13.14 -12.85
C ALA A 323 8.53 -13.64 -11.94
N TRP A 324 8.19 -14.28 -10.84
CA TRP A 324 9.17 -14.79 -9.89
C TRP A 324 8.90 -16.25 -9.59
N ASN A 325 9.54 -17.12 -10.34
CA ASN A 325 9.44 -18.58 -10.22
C ASN A 325 10.20 -19.11 -8.98
#